data_4565def0a1a4423dc70e96a2eb12f522
#
_entry.id   4565def0a1a4423dc70e96a2eb12f522
#
_cell.length_a   1.000
_cell.length_b   1.000
_cell.length_c   1.000
_cell.angle_alpha   90.00
_cell.angle_beta   90.00
_cell.angle_gamma   90.00
#
_symmetry.space_group_name_H-M   'P 1'
#
loop_
_entity.id
_entity.type
_entity.pdbx_description
1 polymer ?
#
loop_
_entity_poly.entity_id
_entity_poly.type
_entity_poly.pdbx_seq_one_letter_code
_entity_poly.pdbx_strand_id
1 'polypeptide(L)'
;MNAVLEMTEAPVLEDYFRVSDAELTERITRARHELDSRLVILGHHYQRDDVICHADFTGDSFKLAKLGASRHETEFIVFCGVHFMAESADILKPGNQKVILPDLGAGCSMADMASAEQVEDAWEQLQALGIIDSSSVMPITYMNSTAAIKAFCGRNNGVVCTSSNAVPLFEKSLKEADKLFFFPDQHLGRNTGVKFGIPLDEMVVWDPFKELGGNTEEQLRRARLILWKGHCSVHGRFKPWHVDQVRMSVPGIKVLVHPECVYEVVQMSDLNGSTEFIIKTLEEAAPGSKWAIGTEVNLVNRLIERFPDKHIQLLAPDLCMCATMYRIAPQNLAWVLESLVAGYVVNQITVPEETARLARVALDRMLAIK
;
A
#
# COMPACT_ATOMS: atom_id res chain seq x y z
N MET A 1 10.08 -1.25 -44.76
CA MET A 1 9.02 -2.23 -44.95
C MET A 1 8.98 -3.05 -43.70
N ASN A 2 8.24 -2.57 -42.69
CA ASN A 2 8.14 -3.21 -41.36
C ASN A 2 7.18 -4.39 -41.51
N ALA A 3 7.68 -5.60 -41.29
CA ALA A 3 6.83 -6.75 -41.11
C ALA A 3 6.09 -6.59 -39.78
N VAL A 4 4.85 -6.15 -39.83
CA VAL A 4 3.90 -6.35 -38.74
C VAL A 4 3.73 -7.88 -38.69
N LEU A 5 4.31 -8.51 -37.70
CA LEU A 5 3.99 -9.88 -37.34
C LEU A 5 2.50 -9.86 -36.93
N GLU A 6 1.61 -10.29 -37.83
CA GLU A 6 0.23 -10.66 -37.45
C GLU A 6 0.36 -11.80 -36.43
N MET A 7 0.36 -11.49 -35.17
CA MET A 7 0.23 -12.47 -34.08
C MET A 7 -1.23 -12.94 -34.13
N THR A 8 -1.47 -14.09 -34.69
CA THR A 8 -2.80 -14.70 -34.82
C THR A 8 -3.29 -15.37 -33.53
N GLU A 9 -2.44 -15.46 -32.51
CA GLU A 9 -2.73 -16.04 -31.20
C GLU A 9 -2.24 -15.14 -30.09
N ALA A 10 -2.92 -15.18 -28.93
CA ALA A 10 -2.50 -14.43 -27.73
C ALA A 10 -1.12 -14.91 -27.25
N PRO A 11 -0.22 -14.00 -26.85
CA PRO A 11 1.06 -14.37 -26.26
C PRO A 11 0.89 -15.28 -25.03
N VAL A 12 1.75 -16.29 -24.89
CA VAL A 12 1.73 -17.26 -23.80
C VAL A 12 2.80 -16.88 -22.77
N LEU A 13 2.42 -16.69 -21.51
CA LEU A 13 3.32 -16.21 -20.46
C LEU A 13 4.55 -17.10 -20.25
N GLU A 14 4.38 -18.42 -20.34
CA GLU A 14 5.45 -19.42 -20.14
C GLU A 14 6.64 -19.24 -21.10
N ASP A 15 6.42 -18.69 -22.28
CA ASP A 15 7.48 -18.45 -23.26
C ASP A 15 8.44 -17.34 -22.82
N TYR A 16 7.96 -16.39 -22.02
CA TYR A 16 8.77 -15.27 -21.53
C TYR A 16 9.79 -15.68 -20.46
N PHE A 17 9.56 -16.79 -19.75
CA PHE A 17 10.52 -17.32 -18.78
C PHE A 17 11.77 -17.95 -19.40
N ARG A 18 11.79 -18.09 -20.73
CA ARG A 18 12.92 -18.58 -21.52
C ARG A 18 13.74 -17.46 -22.17
N VAL A 19 13.31 -16.24 -22.00
CA VAL A 19 13.89 -15.03 -22.62
C VAL A 19 14.93 -14.43 -21.68
N SER A 20 16.02 -13.91 -22.20
CA SER A 20 17.05 -13.24 -21.40
C SER A 20 16.56 -11.88 -20.92
N ASP A 21 17.13 -11.39 -19.79
CA ASP A 21 16.74 -10.09 -19.22
C ASP A 21 16.97 -8.92 -20.21
N ALA A 22 18.05 -8.97 -20.99
CA ALA A 22 18.32 -7.97 -22.02
C ALA A 22 17.23 -7.96 -23.12
N GLU A 23 16.84 -9.13 -23.60
CA GLU A 23 15.77 -9.27 -24.58
C GLU A 23 14.41 -8.84 -24.02
N LEU A 24 14.10 -9.18 -22.74
CA LEU A 24 12.88 -8.72 -22.07
C LEU A 24 12.83 -7.20 -22.02
N THR A 25 13.93 -6.54 -21.67
CA THR A 25 14.03 -5.08 -21.66
C THR A 25 13.76 -4.46 -23.02
N GLU A 26 14.31 -5.05 -24.09
CA GLU A 26 14.07 -4.61 -25.47
C GLU A 26 12.60 -4.80 -25.87
N ARG A 27 11.99 -5.95 -25.54
CA ARG A 27 10.60 -6.26 -25.81
C ARG A 27 9.64 -5.30 -25.09
N ILE A 28 9.88 -5.06 -23.81
CA ILE A 28 9.11 -4.08 -23.02
C ILE A 28 9.22 -2.69 -23.65
N THR A 29 10.43 -2.25 -23.99
CA THR A 29 10.66 -0.94 -24.59
C THR A 29 9.94 -0.78 -25.93
N ARG A 30 9.98 -1.79 -26.78
CA ARG A 30 9.28 -1.82 -28.08
C ARG A 30 7.76 -1.78 -27.90
N ALA A 31 7.21 -2.61 -27.03
CA ALA A 31 5.77 -2.65 -26.79
C ALA A 31 5.25 -1.33 -26.19
N ARG A 32 6.03 -0.70 -25.29
CA ARG A 32 5.72 0.66 -24.78
C ARG A 32 5.68 1.69 -25.89
N HIS A 33 6.66 1.67 -26.79
CA HIS A 33 6.69 2.60 -27.93
C HIS A 33 5.49 2.40 -28.87
N GLU A 34 5.04 1.16 -29.07
CA GLU A 34 3.89 0.84 -29.93
C GLU A 34 2.55 1.24 -29.30
N LEU A 35 2.41 1.07 -27.97
CA LEU A 35 1.23 1.51 -27.23
C LEU A 35 1.18 3.03 -27.03
N ASP A 36 2.35 3.68 -26.95
CA ASP A 36 2.54 5.14 -26.82
C ASP A 36 1.58 5.77 -25.79
N SER A 37 0.86 6.80 -26.17
CA SER A 37 -0.07 7.55 -25.31
C SER A 37 -1.26 6.74 -24.77
N ARG A 38 -1.53 5.56 -25.34
CA ARG A 38 -2.56 4.64 -24.88
C ARG A 38 -2.22 3.95 -23.57
N LEU A 39 -0.95 3.95 -23.15
CA LEU A 39 -0.43 3.24 -21.99
C LEU A 39 0.11 4.21 -20.93
N VAL A 40 -0.17 3.89 -19.66
CA VAL A 40 0.61 4.38 -18.51
C VAL A 40 1.00 3.21 -17.60
N ILE A 41 2.26 3.17 -17.19
CA ILE A 41 2.77 2.18 -16.23
C ILE A 41 3.00 2.89 -14.89
N LEU A 42 2.28 2.45 -13.86
CA LEU A 42 2.39 2.94 -12.48
C LEU A 42 3.19 1.93 -11.65
N GLY A 43 4.31 2.35 -11.04
CA GLY A 43 5.19 1.51 -10.26
C GLY A 43 5.23 1.89 -8.79
N HIS A 44 4.93 0.96 -7.88
CA HIS A 44 5.07 1.21 -6.45
C HIS A 44 6.56 1.17 -6.05
N HIS A 45 6.94 1.99 -5.06
CA HIS A 45 8.32 2.07 -4.57
C HIS A 45 8.93 0.72 -4.10
N TYR A 46 8.13 -0.27 -3.78
CA TYR A 46 8.61 -1.60 -3.35
C TYR A 46 8.82 -2.58 -4.49
N GLN A 47 8.59 -2.14 -5.74
CA GLN A 47 8.90 -2.97 -6.90
C GLN A 47 10.41 -3.18 -7.06
N ARG A 48 10.76 -4.31 -7.64
CA ARG A 48 12.13 -4.65 -8.06
C ARG A 48 12.61 -3.71 -9.17
N ASP A 49 13.93 -3.50 -9.25
CA ASP A 49 14.51 -2.47 -10.12
C ASP A 49 14.31 -2.76 -11.61
N ASP A 50 14.35 -4.02 -11.99
CA ASP A 50 14.14 -4.49 -13.37
C ASP A 50 12.67 -4.36 -13.86
N VAL A 51 11.75 -4.01 -12.97
CA VAL A 51 10.35 -3.68 -13.29
C VAL A 51 10.10 -2.18 -13.17
N ILE A 52 10.54 -1.56 -12.05
CA ILE A 52 10.22 -0.16 -11.78
C ILE A 52 10.92 0.81 -12.75
N CYS A 53 12.05 0.41 -13.33
CA CYS A 53 12.75 1.20 -14.37
C CYS A 53 11.89 1.45 -15.62
N HIS A 54 10.87 0.63 -15.83
CA HIS A 54 9.91 0.78 -16.93
C HIS A 54 8.68 1.60 -16.58
N ALA A 55 8.50 2.01 -15.32
CA ALA A 55 7.33 2.80 -14.90
C ALA A 55 7.42 4.25 -15.39
N ASP A 56 6.29 4.81 -15.82
CA ASP A 56 6.17 6.23 -16.18
C ASP A 56 6.12 7.09 -14.90
N PHE A 57 5.52 6.54 -13.85
CA PHE A 57 5.44 7.20 -12.55
C PHE A 57 5.70 6.21 -11.43
N THR A 58 6.46 6.67 -10.44
CA THR A 58 6.72 5.93 -9.21
C THR A 58 6.14 6.67 -8.01
N GLY A 59 5.64 5.92 -7.03
CA GLY A 59 5.03 6.50 -5.85
C GLY A 59 4.62 5.48 -4.79
N ASP A 60 4.12 6.02 -3.67
CA ASP A 60 3.34 5.24 -2.71
C ASP A 60 1.90 5.04 -3.20
N SER A 61 1.11 4.26 -2.45
CA SER A 61 -0.28 3.95 -2.82
C SER A 61 -1.15 5.20 -3.01
N PHE A 62 -0.91 6.27 -2.23
CA PHE A 62 -1.69 7.50 -2.33
C PHE A 62 -1.36 8.29 -3.59
N LYS A 63 -0.08 8.47 -3.86
CA LYS A 63 0.40 9.18 -5.06
C LYS A 63 -0.03 8.46 -6.33
N LEU A 64 0.12 7.12 -6.38
CA LEU A 64 -0.29 6.33 -7.54
C LEU A 64 -1.80 6.32 -7.75
N ALA A 65 -2.61 6.30 -6.69
CA ALA A 65 -4.06 6.44 -6.79
C ALA A 65 -4.47 7.79 -7.42
N LYS A 66 -3.85 8.88 -6.98
CA LYS A 66 -4.06 10.23 -7.58
C LYS A 66 -3.65 10.28 -9.05
N LEU A 67 -2.51 9.70 -9.39
CA LEU A 67 -2.00 9.66 -10.76
C LEU A 67 -2.93 8.85 -11.67
N GLY A 68 -3.39 7.68 -11.23
CA GLY A 68 -4.38 6.88 -11.97
C GLY A 68 -5.68 7.66 -12.22
N ALA A 69 -6.18 8.34 -11.18
CA ALA A 69 -7.41 9.16 -11.27
C ALA A 69 -7.29 10.38 -12.21
N SER A 70 -6.08 10.85 -12.51
CA SER A 70 -5.83 12.03 -13.35
C SER A 70 -5.57 11.72 -14.83
N ARG A 71 -5.47 10.45 -15.24
CA ARG A 71 -5.07 10.04 -16.58
C ARG A 71 -6.29 9.79 -17.47
N HIS A 72 -6.87 10.87 -18.03
CA HIS A 72 -8.08 10.80 -18.87
C HIS A 72 -7.82 10.28 -20.30
N GLU A 73 -6.58 10.33 -20.76
CA GLU A 73 -6.21 10.09 -22.17
C GLU A 73 -5.72 8.66 -22.44
N THR A 74 -5.34 7.92 -21.38
CA THR A 74 -4.81 6.57 -21.52
C THR A 74 -5.92 5.53 -21.65
N GLU A 75 -5.72 4.51 -22.46
CA GLU A 75 -6.61 3.34 -22.58
C GLU A 75 -6.26 2.29 -21.51
N PHE A 76 -4.96 2.10 -21.25
CA PHE A 76 -4.44 1.06 -20.36
C PHE A 76 -3.64 1.67 -19.21
N ILE A 77 -3.96 1.23 -17.99
CA ILE A 77 -3.20 1.50 -16.78
C ILE A 77 -2.59 0.18 -16.32
N VAL A 78 -1.31 -0.04 -16.57
CA VAL A 78 -0.59 -1.21 -16.06
C VAL A 78 -0.04 -0.86 -14.68
N PHE A 79 -0.51 -1.57 -13.67
CA PHE A 79 -0.18 -1.29 -12.27
C PHE A 79 0.86 -2.29 -11.74
N CYS A 80 2.14 -1.91 -11.70
CA CYS A 80 3.21 -2.67 -11.08
C CYS A 80 3.20 -2.43 -9.56
N GLY A 81 2.27 -3.10 -8.89
CA GLY A 81 1.99 -3.01 -7.47
C GLY A 81 1.34 -4.30 -6.96
N VAL A 82 0.36 -4.19 -6.08
CA VAL A 82 -0.43 -5.31 -5.58
C VAL A 82 -1.92 -5.10 -5.82
N HIS A 83 -2.70 -6.17 -5.69
CA HIS A 83 -4.09 -6.26 -6.12
C HIS A 83 -4.97 -5.09 -5.62
N PHE A 84 -4.93 -4.75 -4.33
CA PHE A 84 -5.75 -3.67 -3.76
C PHE A 84 -5.42 -2.28 -4.34
N MET A 85 -4.19 -2.09 -4.84
CA MET A 85 -3.78 -0.84 -5.52
C MET A 85 -4.40 -0.77 -6.91
N ALA A 86 -4.39 -1.88 -7.64
CA ALA A 86 -5.03 -1.99 -8.94
C ALA A 86 -6.56 -1.84 -8.83
N GLU A 87 -7.20 -2.44 -7.80
CA GLU A 87 -8.62 -2.18 -7.49
C GLU A 87 -8.88 -0.69 -7.23
N SER A 88 -8.02 -0.02 -6.46
CA SER A 88 -8.18 1.40 -6.17
C SER A 88 -8.03 2.26 -7.43
N ALA A 89 -7.12 1.88 -8.34
CA ALA A 89 -6.99 2.52 -9.65
C ALA A 89 -8.23 2.29 -10.52
N ASP A 90 -8.81 1.08 -10.51
CA ASP A 90 -10.04 0.75 -11.24
C ASP A 90 -11.25 1.54 -10.71
N ILE A 91 -11.37 1.69 -9.39
CA ILE A 91 -12.42 2.50 -8.75
C ILE A 91 -12.27 3.98 -9.12
N LEU A 92 -11.06 4.51 -9.14
CA LEU A 92 -10.80 5.95 -9.30
C LEU A 92 -10.62 6.39 -10.75
N LYS A 93 -10.39 5.47 -11.69
CA LYS A 93 -10.20 5.80 -13.11
C LYS A 93 -11.32 6.71 -13.65
N PRO A 94 -11.00 7.68 -14.51
CA PRO A 94 -11.98 8.68 -14.95
C PRO A 94 -12.89 8.25 -16.12
N GLY A 95 -12.71 7.04 -16.66
CA GLY A 95 -13.46 6.60 -17.84
C GLY A 95 -13.41 5.10 -18.03
N ASN A 96 -13.40 4.68 -19.31
CA ASN A 96 -13.39 3.27 -19.68
C ASN A 96 -11.98 2.66 -19.75
N GLN A 97 -11.02 3.23 -19.05
CA GLN A 97 -9.67 2.66 -18.98
C GLN A 97 -9.71 1.25 -18.40
N LYS A 98 -8.77 0.44 -18.86
CA LYS A 98 -8.57 -0.92 -18.38
C LYS A 98 -7.35 -0.93 -17.45
N VAL A 99 -7.56 -1.32 -16.21
CA VAL A 99 -6.49 -1.48 -15.23
C VAL A 99 -6.00 -2.92 -15.25
N ILE A 100 -4.70 -3.09 -15.39
CA ILE A 100 -4.08 -4.41 -15.56
C ILE A 100 -3.03 -4.61 -14.48
N LEU A 101 -3.08 -5.76 -13.81
CA LEU A 101 -2.08 -6.21 -12.85
C LEU A 101 -1.22 -7.29 -13.50
N PRO A 102 0.09 -7.09 -13.69
CA PRO A 102 0.91 -8.05 -14.46
C PRO A 102 0.92 -9.48 -13.91
N ASP A 103 0.78 -9.67 -12.59
CA ASP A 103 0.55 -10.97 -11.95
C ASP A 103 -0.65 -10.87 -11.00
N LEU A 104 -1.75 -11.58 -11.29
CA LEU A 104 -2.95 -11.60 -10.42
C LEU A 104 -2.68 -12.18 -9.03
N GLY A 105 -1.63 -12.98 -8.86
CA GLY A 105 -1.17 -13.50 -7.57
C GLY A 105 -0.40 -12.48 -6.72
N ALA A 106 -0.16 -11.26 -7.23
CA ALA A 106 0.46 -10.17 -6.46
C ALA A 106 -0.56 -9.56 -5.48
N GLY A 107 -0.88 -10.30 -4.42
CA GLY A 107 -1.77 -9.90 -3.33
C GLY A 107 -1.08 -9.11 -2.22
N CYS A 108 -1.76 -8.95 -1.08
CA CYS A 108 -1.20 -8.36 0.13
C CYS A 108 -1.73 -9.10 1.36
N SER A 109 -0.85 -9.84 2.04
CA SER A 109 -1.24 -10.63 3.22
C SER A 109 -1.90 -9.79 4.34
N MET A 110 -1.52 -8.51 4.46
CA MET A 110 -2.16 -7.60 5.42
C MET A 110 -3.60 -7.26 4.98
N ALA A 111 -3.81 -7.00 3.67
CA ALA A 111 -5.15 -6.75 3.16
C ALA A 111 -6.08 -7.96 3.38
N ASP A 112 -5.54 -9.17 3.30
CA ASP A 112 -6.27 -10.42 3.50
C ASP A 112 -6.55 -10.75 4.99
N MET A 113 -5.93 -10.02 5.93
CA MET A 113 -6.18 -10.19 7.38
C MET A 113 -7.51 -9.60 7.85
N ALA A 114 -8.21 -8.85 6.99
CA ALA A 114 -9.56 -8.37 7.25
C ALA A 114 -10.44 -8.69 6.05
N SER A 115 -11.36 -9.65 6.17
CA SER A 115 -12.39 -9.85 5.15
C SER A 115 -13.60 -8.94 5.40
N ALA A 116 -14.41 -8.72 4.36
CA ALA A 116 -15.61 -7.90 4.50
C ALA A 116 -16.58 -8.52 5.50
N GLU A 117 -16.77 -9.85 5.47
CA GLU A 117 -17.63 -10.58 6.37
C GLU A 117 -17.18 -10.45 7.83
N GLN A 118 -15.88 -10.57 8.09
CA GLN A 118 -15.34 -10.42 9.45
C GLN A 118 -15.49 -8.99 9.99
N VAL A 119 -15.34 -7.98 9.13
CA VAL A 119 -15.53 -6.58 9.54
C VAL A 119 -17.00 -6.28 9.78
N GLU A 120 -17.92 -6.81 8.97
CA GLU A 120 -19.35 -6.69 9.15
C GLU A 120 -19.80 -7.37 10.44
N ASP A 121 -19.33 -8.59 10.71
CA ASP A 121 -19.62 -9.31 11.98
C ASP A 121 -19.12 -8.51 13.20
N ALA A 122 -17.89 -7.99 13.15
CA ALA A 122 -17.37 -7.14 14.22
C ALA A 122 -18.22 -5.86 14.42
N TRP A 123 -18.68 -5.27 13.34
CA TRP A 123 -19.54 -4.09 13.37
C TRP A 123 -20.90 -4.41 14.01
N GLU A 124 -21.53 -5.53 13.63
CA GLU A 124 -22.79 -6.00 14.21
C GLU A 124 -22.64 -6.31 15.71
N GLN A 125 -21.55 -6.94 16.15
CA GLN A 125 -21.29 -7.18 17.57
C GLN A 125 -21.19 -5.86 18.35
N LEU A 126 -20.50 -4.86 17.82
CA LEU A 126 -20.39 -3.53 18.43
C LEU A 126 -21.75 -2.79 18.46
N GLN A 127 -22.58 -2.96 17.43
CA GLN A 127 -23.95 -2.42 17.38
C GLN A 127 -24.85 -3.10 18.44
N ALA A 128 -24.78 -4.41 18.57
CA ALA A 128 -25.56 -5.17 19.56
C ALA A 128 -25.26 -4.74 21.01
N LEU A 129 -24.02 -4.29 21.26
CA LEU A 129 -23.63 -3.69 22.54
C LEU A 129 -24.07 -2.21 22.68
N GLY A 130 -24.69 -1.61 21.68
CA GLY A 130 -25.03 -0.18 21.65
C GLY A 130 -23.79 0.74 21.69
N ILE A 131 -22.61 0.25 21.27
CA ILE A 131 -21.38 1.04 21.18
C ILE A 131 -21.38 1.84 19.89
N ILE A 132 -21.87 1.25 18.81
CA ILE A 132 -22.04 1.92 17.53
C ILE A 132 -23.46 2.46 17.45
N ASP A 133 -23.57 3.75 17.35
CA ASP A 133 -24.64 4.43 16.64
C ASP A 133 -24.05 5.13 15.40
N SER A 134 -24.90 5.68 14.55
CA SER A 134 -24.48 6.28 13.28
C SER A 134 -23.57 7.52 13.42
N SER A 135 -23.36 8.03 14.64
CA SER A 135 -22.59 9.24 14.94
C SER A 135 -21.38 9.02 15.83
N SER A 136 -21.26 7.89 16.52
CA SER A 136 -20.25 7.70 17.57
C SER A 136 -19.00 6.93 17.15
N VAL A 137 -19.06 6.10 16.10
CA VAL A 137 -17.91 5.31 15.63
C VAL A 137 -17.67 5.50 14.14
N MET A 138 -16.45 5.85 13.76
CA MET A 138 -16.05 5.98 12.36
C MET A 138 -15.14 4.81 11.96
N PRO A 139 -15.54 4.00 10.96
CA PRO A 139 -14.66 2.99 10.41
C PRO A 139 -13.62 3.65 9.49
N ILE A 140 -12.35 3.29 9.69
CA ILE A 140 -11.23 3.77 8.88
C ILE A 140 -10.50 2.56 8.33
N THR A 141 -10.43 2.46 7.01
CA THR A 141 -9.60 1.42 6.41
C THR A 141 -8.30 1.98 5.87
N TYR A 142 -7.21 1.30 6.16
CA TYR A 142 -5.95 1.56 5.47
C TYR A 142 -6.10 1.20 3.98
N MET A 143 -5.41 1.91 3.11
CA MET A 143 -5.41 1.68 1.65
C MET A 143 -5.16 0.20 1.31
N ASN A 144 -4.33 -0.48 2.12
CA ASN A 144 -4.01 -1.89 2.02
C ASN A 144 -5.18 -2.76 2.51
N SER A 145 -6.28 -2.70 1.79
CA SER A 145 -7.52 -3.44 2.00
C SER A 145 -8.23 -3.66 0.67
N THR A 146 -9.15 -4.62 0.61
CA THR A 146 -9.93 -4.92 -0.60
C THR A 146 -10.92 -3.80 -0.94
N ALA A 147 -11.41 -3.78 -2.18
CA ALA A 147 -12.48 -2.88 -2.60
C ALA A 147 -13.75 -3.04 -1.74
N ALA A 148 -14.07 -4.28 -1.30
CA ALA A 148 -15.22 -4.56 -0.45
C ALA A 148 -15.11 -3.88 0.93
N ILE A 149 -13.92 -3.88 1.54
CA ILE A 149 -13.67 -3.16 2.80
C ILE A 149 -13.77 -1.63 2.62
N LYS A 150 -13.26 -1.11 1.51
CA LYS A 150 -13.42 0.32 1.17
C LYS A 150 -14.89 0.68 0.98
N ALA A 151 -15.67 -0.19 0.35
CA ALA A 151 -17.11 -0.04 0.18
C ALA A 151 -17.85 -0.06 1.52
N PHE A 152 -17.47 -0.95 2.44
CA PHE A 152 -17.97 -0.96 3.82
C PHE A 152 -17.75 0.40 4.50
N CYS A 153 -16.56 0.97 4.41
CA CYS A 153 -16.28 2.31 4.94
C CYS A 153 -17.16 3.37 4.26
N GLY A 154 -17.29 3.33 2.94
CA GLY A 154 -18.13 4.28 2.20
C GLY A 154 -19.59 4.27 2.62
N ARG A 155 -20.14 3.08 2.87
CA ARG A 155 -21.51 2.85 3.35
C ARG A 155 -21.74 3.34 4.79
N ASN A 156 -20.72 3.20 5.65
CA ASN A 156 -20.81 3.49 7.09
C ASN A 156 -20.13 4.83 7.47
N ASN A 157 -20.18 5.83 6.62
CA ASN A 157 -19.58 7.15 6.82
C ASN A 157 -18.06 7.14 7.12
N GLY A 158 -17.40 6.05 6.81
CA GLY A 158 -15.98 5.87 7.01
C GLY A 158 -15.12 6.47 5.89
N VAL A 159 -13.83 6.25 6.00
CA VAL A 159 -12.83 6.83 5.12
C VAL A 159 -11.68 5.85 4.88
N VAL A 160 -10.99 6.00 3.73
CA VAL A 160 -9.72 5.32 3.46
C VAL A 160 -8.58 6.19 4.00
N CYS A 161 -7.54 5.56 4.56
CA CYS A 161 -6.32 6.26 4.95
C CYS A 161 -5.08 5.65 4.29
N THR A 162 -4.01 6.41 4.24
CA THR A 162 -2.67 5.95 3.84
C THR A 162 -1.66 6.33 4.91
N SER A 163 -0.45 5.75 4.88
CA SER A 163 0.63 6.17 5.79
C SER A 163 1.01 7.65 5.63
N SER A 164 0.74 8.23 4.45
CA SER A 164 1.04 9.63 4.15
C SER A 164 0.04 10.62 4.76
N ASN A 165 -1.22 10.21 4.97
CA ASN A 165 -2.28 11.10 5.47
C ASN A 165 -2.96 10.63 6.77
N ALA A 166 -2.43 9.59 7.42
CA ALA A 166 -3.05 9.01 8.62
C ALA A 166 -3.20 10.06 9.74
N VAL A 167 -2.19 10.92 9.96
CA VAL A 167 -2.23 11.94 11.03
C VAL A 167 -3.33 12.98 10.80
N PRO A 168 -3.36 13.73 9.68
CA PRO A 168 -4.43 14.70 9.45
C PRO A 168 -5.81 14.04 9.33
N LEU A 169 -5.87 12.80 8.90
CA LEU A 169 -7.12 12.05 8.83
C LEU A 169 -7.65 11.73 10.24
N PHE A 170 -6.82 11.23 11.15
CA PHE A 170 -7.21 11.00 12.54
C PHE A 170 -7.68 12.29 13.21
N GLU A 171 -6.99 13.41 12.96
CA GLU A 171 -7.41 14.72 13.46
C GLU A 171 -8.82 15.10 13.02
N LYS A 172 -9.14 14.91 11.76
CA LYS A 172 -10.46 15.20 11.25
C LYS A 172 -11.49 14.22 11.80
N SER A 173 -11.20 12.92 11.76
CA SER A 173 -12.13 11.86 12.18
C SER A 173 -12.50 11.95 13.65
N LEU A 174 -11.54 12.30 14.53
CA LEU A 174 -11.79 12.47 15.97
C LEU A 174 -12.58 13.76 16.32
N LYS A 175 -12.78 14.67 15.36
CA LYS A 175 -13.72 15.79 15.50
C LYS A 175 -15.15 15.40 15.11
N GLU A 176 -15.30 14.34 14.33
CA GLU A 176 -16.57 13.88 13.76
C GLU A 176 -17.11 12.63 14.48
N ALA A 177 -16.26 11.88 15.19
CA ALA A 177 -16.64 10.66 15.92
C ALA A 177 -15.88 10.52 17.23
N ASP A 178 -16.53 9.91 18.23
CA ASP A 178 -15.94 9.66 19.56
C ASP A 178 -14.91 8.53 19.52
N LYS A 179 -15.12 7.56 18.62
CA LYS A 179 -14.29 6.36 18.47
C LYS A 179 -13.95 6.11 17.02
N LEU A 180 -12.76 5.54 16.81
CA LEU A 180 -12.32 5.08 15.50
C LEU A 180 -12.19 3.55 15.50
N PHE A 181 -12.69 2.91 14.44
CA PHE A 181 -12.46 1.49 14.17
C PHE A 181 -11.51 1.37 12.98
N PHE A 182 -10.25 1.05 13.25
CA PHE A 182 -9.16 1.07 12.28
C PHE A 182 -8.74 -0.34 11.87
N PHE A 183 -8.74 -0.62 10.59
CA PHE A 183 -8.34 -1.90 10.01
C PHE A 183 -7.59 -1.71 8.68
N PRO A 184 -6.78 -2.71 8.19
CA PRO A 184 -6.46 -3.94 8.88
C PRO A 184 -5.19 -3.85 9.77
N ASP A 185 -4.38 -2.79 9.71
CA ASP A 185 -3.07 -2.70 10.37
C ASP A 185 -3.15 -2.09 11.79
N GLN A 186 -2.90 -2.93 12.81
CA GLN A 186 -2.89 -2.46 14.19
C GLN A 186 -1.75 -1.49 14.50
N HIS A 187 -0.60 -1.63 13.82
CA HIS A 187 0.59 -0.85 14.16
C HIS A 187 0.50 0.58 13.62
N LEU A 188 0.10 0.74 12.35
CA LEU A 188 -0.16 2.07 11.79
C LEU A 188 -1.23 2.81 12.62
N GLY A 189 -2.34 2.14 12.94
CA GLY A 189 -3.39 2.73 13.76
C GLY A 189 -2.91 3.14 15.14
N ARG A 190 -2.20 2.25 15.87
CA ARG A 190 -1.64 2.53 17.20
C ARG A 190 -0.64 3.67 17.16
N ASN A 191 0.34 3.61 16.26
CA ASN A 191 1.38 4.64 16.15
C ASN A 191 0.80 6.01 15.80
N THR A 192 -0.24 6.05 14.97
CA THR A 192 -0.97 7.29 14.66
C THR A 192 -1.76 7.78 15.88
N GLY A 193 -2.47 6.88 16.58
CA GLY A 193 -3.21 7.23 17.79
C GLY A 193 -2.33 7.81 18.88
N VAL A 194 -1.14 7.24 19.11
CA VAL A 194 -0.16 7.77 20.07
C VAL A 194 0.32 9.16 19.68
N LYS A 195 0.61 9.41 18.40
CA LYS A 195 0.94 10.77 17.91
C LYS A 195 -0.17 11.77 18.20
N PHE A 196 -1.40 11.29 18.24
CA PHE A 196 -2.61 12.09 18.55
C PHE A 196 -2.87 12.25 20.05
N GLY A 197 -2.04 11.62 20.90
CA GLY A 197 -2.20 11.65 22.34
C GLY A 197 -3.32 10.74 22.87
N ILE A 198 -3.79 9.75 22.10
CA ILE A 198 -4.67 8.71 22.62
C ILE A 198 -3.83 7.80 23.52
N PRO A 199 -4.20 7.61 24.80
CA PRO A 199 -3.49 6.70 25.70
C PRO A 199 -3.59 5.24 25.23
N LEU A 200 -2.54 4.45 25.48
CA LEU A 200 -2.53 3.04 25.09
C LEU A 200 -3.66 2.20 25.72
N ASP A 201 -4.10 2.58 26.93
CA ASP A 201 -5.21 1.93 27.65
C ASP A 201 -6.61 2.34 27.13
N GLU A 202 -6.66 3.30 26.20
CA GLU A 202 -7.85 3.65 25.40
C GLU A 202 -7.78 3.07 23.97
N MET A 203 -6.80 2.20 23.71
CA MET A 203 -6.66 1.45 22.46
C MET A 203 -6.85 -0.05 22.73
N VAL A 204 -7.76 -0.68 22.02
CA VAL A 204 -7.97 -2.14 22.10
C VAL A 204 -7.67 -2.80 20.77
N VAL A 205 -7.26 -4.07 20.81
CA VAL A 205 -7.04 -4.86 19.60
C VAL A 205 -8.23 -5.80 19.40
N TRP A 206 -8.83 -5.77 18.22
CA TRP A 206 -9.90 -6.67 17.81
C TRP A 206 -9.31 -7.88 17.09
N ASP A 207 -9.41 -9.06 17.71
CA ASP A 207 -9.07 -10.35 17.11
C ASP A 207 -10.32 -10.94 16.44
N PRO A 208 -10.42 -11.01 15.09
CA PRO A 208 -11.63 -11.44 14.40
C PRO A 208 -12.03 -12.91 14.68
N PHE A 209 -11.17 -13.67 15.33
CA PHE A 209 -11.41 -15.07 15.67
C PHE A 209 -11.92 -15.26 17.11
N LYS A 210 -12.26 -14.17 17.80
CA LYS A 210 -12.73 -14.18 19.19
C LYS A 210 -13.98 -13.35 19.33
N GLU A 211 -14.88 -13.81 20.20
CA GLU A 211 -16.03 -13.04 20.62
C GLU A 211 -15.60 -11.67 21.16
N LEU A 212 -16.27 -10.60 20.74
CA LEU A 212 -15.93 -9.20 21.06
C LEU A 212 -14.47 -8.84 20.75
N GLY A 213 -13.89 -9.52 19.76
CA GLY A 213 -12.47 -9.35 19.44
C GLY A 213 -11.50 -9.78 20.56
N GLY A 214 -11.98 -10.56 21.55
CA GLY A 214 -11.23 -10.94 22.74
C GLY A 214 -11.17 -9.88 23.83
N ASN A 215 -12.02 -8.86 23.75
CA ASN A 215 -12.10 -7.76 24.71
C ASN A 215 -13.34 -7.91 25.61
N THR A 216 -13.35 -7.23 26.74
CA THR A 216 -14.57 -7.06 27.51
C THR A 216 -15.42 -5.90 26.98
N GLU A 217 -16.72 -5.91 27.26
CA GLU A 217 -17.61 -4.80 26.93
C GLU A 217 -17.10 -3.47 27.52
N GLU A 218 -16.60 -3.50 28.77
CA GLU A 218 -16.05 -2.32 29.44
C GLU A 218 -14.83 -1.74 28.68
N GLN A 219 -13.92 -2.60 28.22
CA GLN A 219 -12.77 -2.20 27.42
C GLN A 219 -13.20 -1.55 26.10
N LEU A 220 -14.18 -2.16 25.40
CA LEU A 220 -14.72 -1.61 24.15
C LEU A 220 -15.43 -0.27 24.36
N ARG A 221 -16.20 -0.11 25.46
CA ARG A 221 -16.86 1.15 25.81
C ARG A 221 -15.85 2.26 26.12
N ARG A 222 -14.77 1.93 26.84
CA ARG A 222 -13.71 2.88 27.19
C ARG A 222 -12.83 3.25 25.99
N ALA A 223 -12.60 2.33 25.06
CA ALA A 223 -11.70 2.52 23.94
C ALA A 223 -12.13 3.71 23.05
N ARG A 224 -11.17 4.55 22.69
CA ARG A 224 -11.31 5.56 21.63
C ARG A 224 -10.81 5.04 20.29
N LEU A 225 -9.95 4.02 20.30
CA LEU A 225 -9.40 3.42 19.10
C LEU A 225 -9.48 1.89 19.18
N ILE A 226 -10.28 1.31 18.30
CA ILE A 226 -10.40 -0.14 18.12
C ILE A 226 -9.52 -0.50 16.92
N LEU A 227 -8.54 -1.35 17.12
CA LEU A 227 -7.51 -1.72 16.15
C LEU A 227 -7.71 -3.17 15.70
N TRP A 228 -7.87 -3.39 14.40
CA TRP A 228 -7.90 -4.75 13.85
C TRP A 228 -6.55 -5.46 14.05
N LYS A 229 -6.58 -6.75 14.39
CA LYS A 229 -5.37 -7.55 14.65
C LYS A 229 -4.66 -7.99 13.37
N GLY A 230 -4.36 -7.06 12.48
CA GLY A 230 -3.55 -7.30 11.29
C GLY A 230 -2.20 -6.57 11.38
N HIS A 231 -1.30 -6.89 10.48
CA HIS A 231 0.04 -6.29 10.41
C HIS A 231 0.71 -6.53 9.06
N CYS A 232 1.66 -5.67 8.70
CA CYS A 232 2.52 -5.89 7.55
C CYS A 232 3.61 -6.92 7.87
N SER A 233 3.75 -7.95 7.02
CA SER A 233 4.78 -9.00 7.17
C SER A 233 6.21 -8.47 7.00
N VAL A 234 6.41 -7.36 6.30
CA VAL A 234 7.71 -6.70 6.14
C VAL A 234 8.06 -5.90 7.39
N HIS A 235 7.19 -4.92 7.73
CA HIS A 235 7.47 -3.97 8.81
C HIS A 235 7.40 -4.62 10.21
N GLY A 236 6.61 -5.65 10.39
CA GLY A 236 6.54 -6.43 11.62
C GLY A 236 7.82 -7.23 11.96
N ARG A 237 8.77 -7.33 11.02
CA ARG A 237 10.07 -7.99 11.24
C ARG A 237 11.07 -7.12 11.98
N PHE A 238 10.97 -5.80 11.89
CA PHE A 238 11.81 -4.90 12.66
C PHE A 238 11.51 -5.04 14.15
N LYS A 239 12.58 -5.16 14.93
CA LYS A 239 12.50 -5.37 16.39
C LYS A 239 13.33 -4.32 17.12
N PRO A 240 13.04 -4.01 18.40
CA PRO A 240 13.79 -3.06 19.21
C PRO A 240 15.30 -3.30 19.19
N TRP A 241 15.73 -4.56 19.30
CA TRP A 241 17.15 -4.90 19.30
C TRP A 241 17.88 -4.57 17.97
N HIS A 242 17.19 -4.47 16.83
CA HIS A 242 17.82 -3.98 15.59
C HIS A 242 18.21 -2.49 15.73
N VAL A 243 17.39 -1.69 16.42
CA VAL A 243 17.71 -0.28 16.67
C VAL A 243 18.95 -0.15 17.57
N ASP A 244 19.01 -0.95 18.63
CA ASP A 244 20.18 -0.97 19.51
C ASP A 244 21.43 -1.42 18.75
N GLN A 245 21.33 -2.49 17.95
CA GLN A 245 22.45 -3.03 17.19
C GLN A 245 23.02 -2.00 16.20
N VAL A 246 22.19 -1.31 15.42
CA VAL A 246 22.72 -0.32 14.45
C VAL A 246 23.35 0.88 15.18
N ARG A 247 22.80 1.32 16.31
CA ARG A 247 23.37 2.40 17.11
C ARG A 247 24.72 2.04 17.75
N MET A 248 24.87 0.78 18.17
CA MET A 248 26.15 0.28 18.67
C MET A 248 27.19 0.16 17.55
N SER A 249 26.76 -0.31 16.36
CA SER A 249 27.67 -0.57 15.24
C SER A 249 28.10 0.69 14.51
N VAL A 250 27.24 1.70 14.43
CA VAL A 250 27.46 2.93 13.67
C VAL A 250 27.17 4.14 14.57
N PRO A 251 28.13 4.68 15.30
CA PRO A 251 27.91 5.84 16.15
C PRO A 251 27.34 7.04 15.39
N GLY A 252 26.28 7.63 15.96
CA GLY A 252 25.59 8.79 15.39
C GLY A 252 24.63 8.48 14.23
N ILE A 253 24.31 7.20 13.99
CA ILE A 253 23.31 6.80 13.01
C ILE A 253 21.91 7.21 13.49
N LYS A 254 21.12 7.81 12.61
CA LYS A 254 19.70 8.09 12.82
C LYS A 254 18.86 6.93 12.31
N VAL A 255 17.81 6.59 13.03
CA VAL A 255 16.87 5.53 12.67
C VAL A 255 15.58 6.16 12.15
N LEU A 256 15.22 5.83 10.91
CA LEU A 256 14.02 6.29 10.23
C LEU A 256 13.19 5.10 9.76
N VAL A 257 11.95 4.98 10.27
CA VAL A 257 11.13 3.79 10.04
C VAL A 257 9.76 4.12 9.46
N HIS A 258 9.17 3.13 8.79
CA HIS A 258 7.77 3.21 8.36
C HIS A 258 6.82 3.03 9.58
N PRO A 259 5.68 3.75 9.66
CA PRO A 259 4.78 3.68 10.81
C PRO A 259 4.01 2.35 10.96
N GLU A 260 4.11 1.42 10.01
CA GLU A 260 3.65 0.03 10.16
C GLU A 260 4.61 -0.84 11.00
N CYS A 261 5.77 -0.32 11.40
CA CYS A 261 6.63 -1.01 12.36
C CYS A 261 5.95 -1.10 13.72
N VAL A 262 6.31 -2.12 14.49
CA VAL A 262 5.77 -2.29 15.85
C VAL A 262 6.02 -1.05 16.71
N TYR A 263 5.12 -0.80 17.65
CA TYR A 263 5.12 0.42 18.47
C TYR A 263 6.50 0.71 19.10
N GLU A 264 7.12 -0.31 19.68
CA GLU A 264 8.40 -0.19 20.38
C GLU A 264 9.53 0.28 19.44
N VAL A 265 9.54 -0.19 18.19
CA VAL A 265 10.52 0.23 17.17
C VAL A 265 10.28 1.68 16.77
N VAL A 266 9.01 2.07 16.59
CA VAL A 266 8.66 3.46 16.28
C VAL A 266 9.05 4.41 17.41
N GLN A 267 8.85 4.01 18.68
CA GLN A 267 9.24 4.81 19.83
C GLN A 267 10.77 4.96 19.99
N MET A 268 11.54 3.96 19.55
CA MET A 268 13.00 4.02 19.56
C MET A 268 13.59 4.72 18.33
N SER A 269 12.81 4.96 17.27
CA SER A 269 13.30 5.62 16.06
C SER A 269 13.45 7.14 16.28
N ASP A 270 14.36 7.76 15.50
CA ASP A 270 14.50 9.22 15.50
C ASP A 270 13.39 9.89 14.68
N LEU A 271 12.95 9.23 13.62
CA LEU A 271 11.86 9.68 12.75
C LEU A 271 11.02 8.50 12.28
N ASN A 272 9.75 8.75 11.98
CA ASN A 272 8.90 7.78 11.30
C ASN A 272 7.93 8.47 10.35
N GLY A 273 7.70 7.87 9.19
CA GLY A 273 6.80 8.38 8.17
C GLY A 273 6.63 7.44 6.98
N SER A 274 5.78 7.85 6.02
CA SER A 274 5.52 7.10 4.79
C SER A 274 6.77 6.95 3.92
N THR A 275 6.68 6.15 2.86
CA THR A 275 7.77 5.99 1.89
C THR A 275 8.18 7.32 1.26
N GLU A 276 7.23 8.18 0.91
CA GLU A 276 7.51 9.53 0.40
C GLU A 276 8.21 10.40 1.45
N PHE A 277 7.81 10.29 2.73
CA PHE A 277 8.50 10.99 3.83
C PHE A 277 9.95 10.51 4.00
N ILE A 278 10.19 9.20 3.91
CA ILE A 278 11.54 8.62 3.97
C ILE A 278 12.41 9.17 2.84
N ILE A 279 11.90 9.15 1.60
CA ILE A 279 12.61 9.66 0.43
C ILE A 279 12.96 11.14 0.62
N LYS A 280 11.97 11.97 0.96
CA LYS A 280 12.15 13.41 1.16
C LYS A 280 13.14 13.73 2.30
N THR A 281 13.06 12.98 3.41
CA THR A 281 13.99 13.15 4.53
C THR A 281 15.44 12.92 4.09
N LEU A 282 15.68 11.90 3.25
CA LEU A 282 17.02 11.63 2.75
C LEU A 282 17.48 12.63 1.67
N GLU A 283 16.56 13.15 0.86
CA GLU A 283 16.85 14.24 -0.10
C GLU A 283 17.33 15.50 0.62
N GLU A 284 16.69 15.87 1.72
CA GLU A 284 16.97 17.06 2.52
C GLU A 284 18.13 16.86 3.51
N ALA A 285 18.57 15.62 3.74
CA ALA A 285 19.62 15.30 4.69
C ALA A 285 20.99 15.77 4.20
N ALA A 286 21.82 16.26 5.13
CA ALA A 286 23.17 16.73 4.83
C ALA A 286 24.08 15.61 4.29
N PRO A 287 25.03 15.91 3.38
CA PRO A 287 26.08 14.98 3.00
C PRO A 287 26.84 14.43 4.22
N GLY A 288 27.23 13.16 4.18
CA GLY A 288 27.89 12.47 5.28
C GLY A 288 26.98 12.06 6.44
N SER A 289 25.67 12.38 6.39
CA SER A 289 24.70 11.90 7.37
C SER A 289 24.54 10.38 7.32
N LYS A 290 24.19 9.77 8.48
CA LYS A 290 24.09 8.32 8.63
C LYS A 290 22.67 7.93 8.98
N TRP A 291 22.12 6.93 8.23
CA TRP A 291 20.73 6.53 8.34
C TRP A 291 20.55 5.02 8.31
N ALA A 292 19.80 4.49 9.29
CA ALA A 292 19.27 3.12 9.27
C ALA A 292 17.78 3.19 8.95
N ILE A 293 17.38 2.57 7.85
CA ILE A 293 16.03 2.69 7.31
C ILE A 293 15.23 1.40 7.58
N GLY A 294 14.09 1.55 8.25
CA GLY A 294 13.18 0.44 8.57
C GLY A 294 11.99 0.41 7.61
N THR A 295 12.22 0.00 6.36
CA THR A 295 11.19 -0.26 5.35
C THR A 295 11.66 -1.34 4.35
N GLU A 296 10.96 -1.51 3.25
CA GLU A 296 11.18 -2.55 2.24
C GLU A 296 12.51 -2.38 1.51
N VAL A 297 13.19 -3.51 1.25
CA VAL A 297 14.60 -3.57 0.80
C VAL A 297 14.84 -2.92 -0.57
N ASN A 298 13.97 -3.13 -1.55
CA ASN A 298 14.17 -2.55 -2.90
C ASN A 298 14.16 -1.02 -2.85
N LEU A 299 13.26 -0.43 -2.06
CA LEU A 299 13.30 1.01 -1.83
C LEU A 299 14.62 1.45 -1.19
N VAL A 300 15.06 0.76 -0.13
CA VAL A 300 16.29 1.16 0.59
C VAL A 300 17.52 1.03 -0.31
N ASN A 301 17.63 -0.04 -1.09
CA ASN A 301 18.75 -0.21 -2.04
C ASN A 301 18.80 0.93 -3.06
N ARG A 302 17.66 1.32 -3.65
CA ARG A 302 17.63 2.47 -4.57
C ARG A 302 17.98 3.79 -3.88
N LEU A 303 17.65 3.96 -2.60
CA LEU A 303 18.05 5.15 -1.84
C LEU A 303 19.56 5.16 -1.56
N ILE A 304 20.19 4.00 -1.33
CA ILE A 304 21.66 3.89 -1.22
C ILE A 304 22.33 4.33 -2.52
N GLU A 305 21.84 3.85 -3.65
CA GLU A 305 22.39 4.21 -4.97
C GLU A 305 22.15 5.69 -5.33
N ARG A 306 20.95 6.21 -4.99
CA ARG A 306 20.56 7.58 -5.28
C ARG A 306 21.32 8.63 -4.46
N PHE A 307 21.73 8.29 -3.24
CA PHE A 307 22.39 9.19 -2.30
C PHE A 307 23.75 8.65 -1.83
N PRO A 308 24.74 8.51 -2.76
CA PRO A 308 26.04 7.95 -2.43
C PRO A 308 26.88 8.85 -1.51
N ASP A 309 26.47 10.09 -1.32
CA ASP A 309 27.05 11.07 -0.38
C ASP A 309 26.64 10.85 1.07
N LYS A 310 25.75 9.89 1.36
CA LYS A 310 25.23 9.56 2.69
C LYS A 310 25.52 8.10 3.04
N HIS A 311 25.65 7.81 4.31
CA HIS A 311 25.70 6.41 4.78
C HIS A 311 24.28 5.92 5.04
N ILE A 312 23.72 5.18 4.13
CA ILE A 312 22.38 4.60 4.25
C ILE A 312 22.49 3.08 4.35
N GLN A 313 21.78 2.48 5.29
CA GLN A 313 21.69 1.02 5.43
C GLN A 313 20.28 0.58 5.84
N LEU A 314 19.96 -0.70 5.62
CA LEU A 314 18.77 -1.31 6.20
C LEU A 314 18.90 -1.35 7.73
N LEU A 315 17.79 -1.14 8.43
CA LEU A 315 17.71 -1.31 9.90
C LEU A 315 17.94 -2.78 10.30
N ALA A 316 17.50 -3.73 9.45
CA ALA A 316 17.76 -5.16 9.62
C ALA A 316 18.23 -5.75 8.28
N PRO A 317 19.44 -6.25 8.14
CA PRO A 317 20.01 -6.71 6.87
C PRO A 317 19.32 -7.94 6.29
N ASP A 318 18.67 -8.75 7.12
CA ASP A 318 18.24 -10.08 6.74
C ASP A 318 16.74 -10.18 6.45
N LEU A 319 16.13 -9.51 5.50
CA LEU A 319 14.75 -9.88 5.08
C LEU A 319 13.64 -8.83 5.20
N CYS A 320 13.74 -7.76 4.48
CA CYS A 320 12.61 -6.81 4.40
C CYS A 320 11.99 -6.74 2.99
N MET A 321 12.02 -7.83 2.23
CA MET A 321 11.42 -7.91 0.90
C MET A 321 9.91 -8.22 1.00
N CYS A 322 9.11 -7.47 0.23
CA CYS A 322 7.70 -7.78 0.03
C CYS A 322 7.56 -8.86 -1.05
N ALA A 323 7.40 -10.12 -0.61
CA ALA A 323 7.35 -11.27 -1.52
C ALA A 323 6.22 -11.20 -2.55
N THR A 324 5.08 -10.61 -2.21
CA THR A 324 3.95 -10.48 -3.12
C THR A 324 4.16 -9.37 -4.16
N MET A 325 4.79 -8.27 -3.78
CA MET A 325 5.21 -7.22 -4.71
C MET A 325 6.27 -7.75 -5.69
N TYR A 326 7.20 -8.60 -5.20
CA TYR A 326 8.27 -9.22 -5.98
C TYR A 326 7.78 -10.25 -7.01
N ARG A 327 6.53 -10.72 -6.91
CA ARG A 327 5.92 -11.62 -7.92
C ARG A 327 5.85 -11.01 -9.31
N ILE A 328 5.66 -9.69 -9.40
CA ILE A 328 5.68 -9.01 -10.69
C ILE A 328 7.14 -8.98 -11.18
N ALA A 329 7.41 -9.79 -12.20
CA ALA A 329 8.70 -9.90 -12.84
C ALA A 329 8.68 -9.24 -14.24
N PRO A 330 9.85 -8.96 -14.84
CA PRO A 330 9.91 -8.44 -16.21
C PRO A 330 9.18 -9.30 -17.22
N GLN A 331 9.15 -10.63 -17.03
CA GLN A 331 8.41 -11.58 -17.85
C GLN A 331 6.91 -11.27 -17.87
N ASN A 332 6.33 -11.03 -16.68
CA ASN A 332 4.92 -10.67 -16.56
C ASN A 332 4.61 -9.35 -17.26
N LEU A 333 5.48 -8.35 -17.06
CA LEU A 333 5.32 -7.03 -17.67
C LEU A 333 5.43 -7.11 -19.19
N ALA A 334 6.45 -7.78 -19.73
CA ALA A 334 6.63 -7.99 -21.18
C ALA A 334 5.42 -8.69 -21.80
N TRP A 335 4.97 -9.79 -21.20
CA TRP A 335 3.81 -10.54 -21.65
C TRP A 335 2.54 -9.69 -21.70
N VAL A 336 2.27 -8.93 -20.64
CA VAL A 336 1.11 -8.03 -20.59
C VAL A 336 1.18 -6.99 -21.71
N LEU A 337 2.31 -6.31 -21.87
CA LEU A 337 2.45 -5.23 -22.86
C LEU A 337 2.33 -5.76 -24.31
N GLU A 338 2.98 -6.87 -24.61
CA GLU A 338 2.86 -7.48 -25.95
C GLU A 338 1.46 -8.05 -26.21
N SER A 339 0.77 -8.55 -25.17
CA SER A 339 -0.64 -8.92 -25.30
C SER A 339 -1.51 -7.74 -25.67
N LEU A 340 -1.30 -6.58 -25.04
CA LEU A 340 -2.01 -5.34 -25.35
C LEU A 340 -1.73 -4.86 -26.78
N VAL A 341 -0.48 -4.95 -27.24
CA VAL A 341 -0.08 -4.65 -28.64
C VAL A 341 -0.84 -5.54 -29.62
N ALA A 342 -0.96 -6.84 -29.30
CA ALA A 342 -1.69 -7.82 -30.10
C ALA A 342 -3.24 -7.70 -29.98
N GLY A 343 -3.74 -6.75 -29.19
CA GLY A 343 -5.19 -6.52 -28.99
C GLY A 343 -5.84 -7.38 -27.92
N TYR A 344 -5.06 -8.15 -27.16
CA TYR A 344 -5.56 -8.99 -26.06
C TYR A 344 -5.40 -8.29 -24.73
N VAL A 345 -6.49 -8.14 -23.98
CA VAL A 345 -6.47 -7.60 -22.62
C VAL A 345 -6.39 -8.76 -21.64
N VAL A 346 -5.23 -8.92 -21.02
CA VAL A 346 -4.96 -9.96 -20.02
C VAL A 346 -4.92 -9.36 -18.62
N ASN A 347 -5.23 -10.16 -17.60
CA ASN A 347 -5.12 -9.77 -16.19
C ASN A 347 -5.81 -8.43 -15.83
N GLN A 348 -6.94 -8.13 -16.49
CA GLN A 348 -7.72 -6.95 -16.17
C GLN A 348 -8.32 -7.05 -14.76
N ILE A 349 -8.16 -6.01 -13.99
CA ILE A 349 -8.83 -5.83 -12.70
C ILE A 349 -10.15 -5.11 -12.95
N THR A 350 -11.22 -5.65 -12.39
CA THR A 350 -12.57 -5.06 -12.49
C THR A 350 -13.26 -5.18 -11.14
N VAL A 351 -13.59 -4.05 -10.55
CA VAL A 351 -14.37 -3.98 -9.31
C VAL A 351 -15.87 -3.91 -9.68
N PRO A 352 -16.73 -4.74 -9.07
CA PRO A 352 -18.18 -4.66 -9.30
C PRO A 352 -18.72 -3.23 -9.08
N GLU A 353 -19.62 -2.79 -9.94
CA GLU A 353 -20.07 -1.39 -10.03
C GLU A 353 -20.57 -0.82 -8.68
N GLU A 354 -21.40 -1.57 -7.96
CA GLU A 354 -21.92 -1.13 -6.65
C GLU A 354 -20.82 -1.03 -5.59
N THR A 355 -19.89 -2.01 -5.57
CA THR A 355 -18.71 -1.97 -4.70
C THR A 355 -17.83 -0.76 -5.05
N ALA A 356 -17.59 -0.52 -6.33
CA ALA A 356 -16.80 0.61 -6.80
C ALA A 356 -17.46 1.96 -6.41
N ARG A 357 -18.77 2.08 -6.56
CA ARG A 357 -19.53 3.27 -6.18
C ARG A 357 -19.40 3.60 -4.69
N LEU A 358 -19.57 2.61 -3.83
CA LEU A 358 -19.44 2.78 -2.38
C LEU A 358 -17.98 3.02 -1.96
N ALA A 359 -17.03 2.25 -2.50
CA ALA A 359 -15.61 2.42 -2.19
C ALA A 359 -15.09 3.79 -2.62
N ARG A 360 -15.56 4.33 -3.76
CA ARG A 360 -15.24 5.68 -4.23
C ARG A 360 -15.59 6.74 -3.20
N VAL A 361 -16.72 6.62 -2.50
CA VAL A 361 -17.12 7.58 -1.44
C VAL A 361 -16.03 7.68 -0.37
N ALA A 362 -15.49 6.55 0.10
CA ALA A 362 -14.45 6.55 1.13
C ALA A 362 -13.09 7.03 0.58
N LEU A 363 -12.77 6.70 -0.68
CA LEU A 363 -11.56 7.16 -1.36
C LEU A 363 -11.60 8.66 -1.64
N ASP A 364 -12.72 9.20 -2.10
CA ASP A 364 -12.88 10.65 -2.36
C ASP A 364 -12.73 11.46 -1.05
N ARG A 365 -13.26 10.95 0.06
CA ARG A 365 -13.03 11.55 1.39
C ARG A 365 -11.55 11.57 1.76
N MET A 366 -10.82 10.51 1.45
CA MET A 366 -9.35 10.44 1.63
C MET A 366 -8.64 11.50 0.77
N LEU A 367 -9.01 11.59 -0.51
CA LEU A 367 -8.39 12.52 -1.47
C LEU A 367 -8.66 13.99 -1.14
N ALA A 368 -9.75 14.29 -0.43
CA ALA A 368 -10.12 15.63 0.03
C ALA A 368 -9.30 16.10 1.25
N ILE A 369 -8.55 15.22 1.92
CA ILE A 369 -7.69 15.57 3.05
C ILE A 369 -6.35 16.08 2.50
N LYS A 370 -6.01 17.32 2.85
CA LYS A 370 -4.79 18.01 2.41
C LYS A 370 -3.66 17.81 3.41
#